data_6c7ee530d5ab918fb2db0df79d24948a
#
_entry.id   6c7ee530d5ab918fb2db0df79d24948a
#
_cell.length_a   1.000
_cell.length_b   1.000
_cell.length_c   1.000
_cell.angle_alpha   90.00
_cell.angle_beta   90.00
_cell.angle_gamma   90.00
#
_symmetry.space_group_name_H-M   'P 1'
#
loop_
_entity.id
_entity.type
_entity.pdbx_description
1 polymer ?
#
loop_
_entity_poly.entity_id
_entity_poly.type
_entity_poly.pdbx_seq_one_letter_code
_entity_poly.pdbx_strand_id
1 'polypeptide(L)'
;MKTTLTKKNLEILYNMACQMAPFDKLPMPKSSKVKFKVIKNPNIYGCFDEHEMEIQISSNACGHFTTIFQTLLHEMVHLALYVRGDDDFDKHDKKFLRIKAVYSELYNFDPKAI
;
A
#
# COMPACT_ATOMS: atom_id res chain seq x y z
N MET A 1 -17.76 11.76 -1.77
CA MET A 1 -18.46 10.52 -1.37
C MET A 1 -17.49 9.58 -0.66
N LYS A 2 -17.89 9.06 0.47
CA LYS A 2 -17.07 8.08 1.19
C LYS A 2 -17.14 6.72 0.52
N THR A 3 -15.99 6.08 0.40
CA THR A 3 -15.90 4.71 -0.10
C THR A 3 -16.04 3.74 1.07
N THR A 4 -16.88 2.72 0.91
CA THR A 4 -16.96 1.65 1.91
C THR A 4 -15.69 0.83 1.83
N LEU A 5 -14.91 0.86 2.89
CA LEU A 5 -13.65 0.14 2.98
C LEU A 5 -13.91 -1.26 3.49
N THR A 6 -13.66 -2.26 2.65
CA THR A 6 -13.78 -3.67 3.00
C THR A 6 -12.51 -4.40 2.62
N LYS A 7 -12.31 -5.52 3.28
CA LYS A 7 -11.24 -6.46 2.98
C LYS A 7 -11.23 -6.86 1.50
N LYS A 8 -12.42 -7.18 0.97
CA LYS A 8 -12.56 -7.57 -0.43
C LYS A 8 -12.19 -6.45 -1.39
N ASN A 9 -12.61 -5.23 -1.09
CA ASN A 9 -12.27 -4.09 -1.94
C ASN A 9 -10.78 -3.80 -1.93
N LEU A 10 -10.11 -3.97 -0.79
CA LEU A 10 -8.66 -3.84 -0.71
C LEU A 10 -7.96 -4.87 -1.60
N GLU A 11 -8.44 -6.10 -1.59
CA GLU A 11 -7.88 -7.16 -2.44
C GLU A 11 -8.03 -6.82 -3.92
N ILE A 12 -9.19 -6.32 -4.32
CA ILE A 12 -9.44 -5.90 -5.69
C ILE A 12 -8.49 -4.77 -6.10
N LEU A 13 -8.35 -3.77 -5.25
CA LEU A 13 -7.45 -2.63 -5.51
C LEU A 13 -5.99 -3.09 -5.60
N TYR A 14 -5.59 -4.01 -4.72
CA TYR A 14 -4.25 -4.60 -4.76
C TYR A 14 -3.99 -5.28 -6.10
N ASN A 15 -4.93 -6.11 -6.55
CA ASN A 15 -4.77 -6.82 -7.82
C ASN A 15 -4.68 -5.86 -9.00
N MET A 16 -5.48 -4.78 -8.99
CA MET A 16 -5.38 -3.73 -10.01
C MET A 16 -4.01 -3.06 -9.98
N ALA A 17 -3.57 -2.67 -8.80
CA ALA A 17 -2.29 -1.97 -8.64
C ALA A 17 -1.11 -2.82 -9.09
N CYS A 18 -1.16 -4.14 -8.88
CA CYS A 18 -0.09 -5.04 -9.31
C CYS A 18 0.08 -5.07 -10.83
N GLN A 19 -0.94 -4.67 -11.59
CA GLN A 19 -0.89 -4.61 -13.05
C GLN A 19 -0.40 -3.24 -13.55
N MET A 20 -0.23 -2.29 -12.65
CA MET A 20 0.11 -0.90 -12.98
C MET A 20 1.55 -0.59 -12.57
N ALA A 21 2.21 0.28 -13.35
CA ALA A 21 3.54 0.74 -12.98
C ALA A 21 3.48 1.54 -11.67
N PRO A 22 4.47 1.44 -10.78
CA PRO A 22 5.71 0.65 -10.90
C PRO A 22 5.59 -0.80 -10.42
N PHE A 23 4.43 -1.19 -9.88
CA PHE A 23 4.27 -2.49 -9.21
C PHE A 23 4.34 -3.67 -10.17
N ASP A 24 4.01 -3.46 -11.46
CA ASP A 24 4.13 -4.50 -12.49
C ASP A 24 5.58 -4.96 -12.71
N LYS A 25 6.55 -4.18 -12.26
CA LYS A 25 7.98 -4.50 -12.35
C LYS A 25 8.60 -4.90 -11.01
N LEU A 26 7.78 -5.00 -9.97
CA LEU A 26 8.23 -5.36 -8.63
C LEU A 26 7.77 -6.78 -8.28
N PRO A 27 8.46 -7.46 -7.33
CA PRO A 27 8.11 -8.84 -6.98
C PRO A 27 6.87 -8.91 -6.09
N MET A 28 5.71 -8.55 -6.63
CA MET A 28 4.47 -8.55 -5.87
C MET A 28 3.91 -9.96 -5.73
N PRO A 29 3.62 -10.42 -4.50
CA PRO A 29 2.95 -11.70 -4.31
C PRO A 29 1.52 -11.67 -4.86
N LYS A 30 0.99 -12.84 -5.18
CA LYS A 30 -0.44 -12.97 -5.52
C LYS A 30 -1.28 -12.58 -4.31
N SER A 31 -2.47 -12.02 -4.54
CA SER A 31 -3.36 -11.60 -3.46
C SER A 31 -3.71 -12.76 -2.52
N SER A 32 -3.71 -13.99 -3.00
CA SER A 32 -3.95 -15.17 -2.15
C SER A 32 -2.86 -15.40 -1.11
N LYS A 33 -1.70 -14.78 -1.28
CA LYS A 33 -0.56 -14.88 -0.35
C LYS A 33 -0.46 -13.67 0.58
N VAL A 34 -1.37 -12.72 0.47
CA VAL A 34 -1.37 -11.48 1.25
C VAL A 34 -2.70 -11.38 1.97
N LYS A 35 -2.64 -11.04 3.25
CA LYS A 35 -3.86 -10.76 4.03
C LYS A 35 -4.17 -9.28 3.97
N PHE A 36 -5.44 -8.94 4.02
CA PHE A 36 -5.90 -7.55 4.05
C PHE A 36 -6.79 -7.37 5.27
N LYS A 37 -6.62 -6.26 5.97
CA LYS A 37 -7.40 -5.98 7.17
C LYS A 37 -7.78 -4.51 7.22
N VAL A 38 -9.02 -4.24 7.56
CA VAL A 38 -9.51 -2.90 7.86
C VAL A 38 -9.43 -2.71 9.36
N ILE A 39 -8.71 -1.67 9.78
CA ILE A 39 -8.55 -1.34 11.20
C ILE A 39 -9.20 0.00 11.50
N LYS A 40 -9.38 0.30 12.79
CA LYS A 40 -9.94 1.57 13.24
C LYS A 40 -8.95 2.28 14.16
N ASN A 41 -7.84 2.69 13.57
CA ASN A 41 -6.81 3.43 14.29
C ASN A 41 -6.68 4.84 13.71
N PRO A 42 -7.10 5.88 14.45
CA PRO A 42 -7.07 7.25 13.92
C PRO A 42 -5.67 7.83 13.82
N ASN A 43 -4.66 7.17 14.39
CA ASN A 43 -3.29 7.68 14.46
C ASN A 43 -2.41 7.23 13.30
N ILE A 44 -2.87 6.26 12.49
CA ILE A 44 -2.13 5.78 11.33
C ILE A 44 -3.05 5.63 10.14
N TYR A 45 -2.52 5.81 8.93
CA TYR A 45 -3.27 5.52 7.71
C TYR A 45 -3.32 4.03 7.43
N GLY A 46 -2.19 3.35 7.65
CA GLY A 46 -2.08 1.91 7.43
C GLY A 46 -0.74 1.39 7.90
N CYS A 47 -0.53 0.09 7.71
CA CYS A 47 0.77 -0.54 7.99
C CYS A 47 0.90 -1.85 7.21
N PHE A 48 2.15 -2.31 7.08
CA PHE A 48 2.45 -3.63 6.58
C PHE A 48 3.06 -4.45 7.72
N ASP A 49 2.42 -5.59 8.02
CA ASP A 49 2.88 -6.53 9.04
C ASP A 49 3.54 -7.72 8.35
N GLU A 50 4.87 -7.79 8.42
CA GLU A 50 5.65 -8.83 7.76
C GLU A 50 5.45 -10.21 8.38
N HIS A 51 5.12 -10.26 9.66
CA HIS A 51 4.91 -11.53 10.36
C HIS A 51 3.66 -12.23 9.87
N GLU A 52 2.62 -11.46 9.53
CA GLU A 52 1.36 -11.98 9.05
C GLU A 52 1.20 -11.85 7.54
N MET A 53 2.17 -11.24 6.85
CA MET A 53 2.02 -10.88 5.43
C MET A 53 0.72 -10.14 5.19
N GLU A 54 0.47 -9.11 6.00
CA GLU A 54 -0.81 -8.42 6.05
C GLU A 54 -0.66 -6.93 5.81
N ILE A 55 -1.49 -6.40 4.92
CA ILE A 55 -1.64 -4.97 4.72
C ILE A 55 -2.88 -4.52 5.48
N GLN A 56 -2.71 -3.54 6.36
CA GLN A 56 -3.79 -2.97 7.16
C GLN A 56 -4.03 -1.53 6.73
N ILE A 57 -5.28 -1.17 6.54
CA ILE A 57 -5.70 0.20 6.18
C ILE A 57 -6.72 0.68 7.20
N SER A 58 -6.51 1.89 7.70
CA SER A 58 -7.39 2.45 8.74
C SER A 58 -8.60 3.15 8.13
N SER A 59 -9.79 2.68 8.50
CA SER A 59 -11.04 3.32 8.06
C SER A 59 -11.28 4.67 8.75
N ASN A 60 -10.65 4.90 9.90
CA ASN A 60 -10.78 6.18 10.62
C ASN A 60 -9.96 7.29 9.96
N ALA A 61 -8.77 6.93 9.41
CA ALA A 61 -7.89 7.90 8.78
C ALA A 61 -8.13 8.00 7.28
N CYS A 62 -8.62 6.94 6.65
CA CYS A 62 -8.82 6.86 5.21
C CYS A 62 -10.32 6.86 4.88
N GLY A 63 -10.91 8.05 4.72
CA GLY A 63 -12.34 8.21 4.45
C GLY A 63 -12.69 8.36 2.97
N HIS A 64 -11.70 8.59 2.10
CA HIS A 64 -11.89 8.82 0.68
C HIS A 64 -11.05 7.87 -0.15
N PHE A 65 -11.52 7.59 -1.37
CA PHE A 65 -10.84 6.66 -2.26
C PHE A 65 -9.38 7.04 -2.50
N THR A 66 -9.09 8.31 -2.76
CA THR A 66 -7.72 8.76 -3.02
C THR A 66 -6.79 8.42 -1.86
N THR A 67 -7.23 8.68 -0.63
CA THR A 67 -6.43 8.38 0.57
C THR A 67 -6.25 6.88 0.75
N ILE A 68 -7.32 6.12 0.52
CA ILE A 68 -7.28 4.64 0.61
C ILE A 68 -6.27 4.09 -0.40
N PHE A 69 -6.37 4.52 -1.66
CA PHE A 69 -5.51 4.01 -2.72
C PHE A 69 -4.06 4.40 -2.51
N GLN A 70 -3.81 5.66 -2.17
CA GLN A 70 -2.45 6.13 -1.91
C GLN A 70 -1.82 5.38 -0.73
N THR A 71 -2.58 5.15 0.35
CA THR A 71 -2.09 4.38 1.50
C THR A 71 -1.79 2.94 1.10
N LEU A 72 -2.67 2.33 0.32
CA LEU A 72 -2.45 0.97 -0.16
C LEU A 72 -1.15 0.87 -0.95
N LEU A 73 -0.90 1.80 -1.88
CA LEU A 73 0.33 1.80 -2.66
C LEU A 73 1.57 1.97 -1.76
N HIS A 74 1.47 2.82 -0.74
CA HIS A 74 2.53 3.02 0.24
C HIS A 74 2.91 1.69 0.94
N GLU A 75 1.90 0.97 1.42
CA GLU A 75 2.14 -0.32 2.09
C GLU A 75 2.62 -1.39 1.11
N MET A 76 2.18 -1.33 -0.15
CA MET A 76 2.64 -2.24 -1.19
C MET A 76 4.13 -2.07 -1.49
N VAL A 77 4.67 -0.87 -1.35
CA VAL A 77 6.12 -0.65 -1.49
C VAL A 77 6.88 -1.40 -0.39
N HIS A 78 6.41 -1.29 0.86
CA HIS A 78 7.02 -2.03 1.96
C HIS A 78 6.96 -3.54 1.72
N LEU A 79 5.83 -4.04 1.24
CA LEU A 79 5.66 -5.46 0.90
C LEU A 79 6.65 -5.88 -0.19
N ALA A 80 6.77 -5.09 -1.26
CA ALA A 80 7.67 -5.41 -2.37
C ALA A 80 9.13 -5.48 -1.90
N LEU A 81 9.55 -4.53 -1.08
CA LEU A 81 10.91 -4.50 -0.55
C LEU A 81 11.16 -5.68 0.39
N TYR A 82 10.17 -6.05 1.19
CA TYR A 82 10.27 -7.22 2.06
C TYR A 82 10.44 -8.51 1.25
N VAL A 83 9.60 -8.71 0.23
CA VAL A 83 9.65 -9.90 -0.62
C VAL A 83 10.97 -9.97 -1.40
N ARG A 84 11.50 -8.82 -1.80
CA ARG A 84 12.79 -8.73 -2.47
C ARG A 84 13.97 -9.09 -1.55
N GLY A 85 13.74 -9.10 -0.24
CA GLY A 85 14.77 -9.45 0.74
C GLY A 85 15.56 -8.25 1.26
N ASP A 86 15.05 -7.04 1.12
CA ASP A 86 15.70 -5.85 1.65
C ASP A 86 15.53 -5.79 3.17
N ASP A 87 16.62 -5.67 3.91
CA ASP A 87 16.58 -5.57 5.38
C ASP A 87 15.91 -4.28 5.84
N ASP A 88 15.96 -3.23 5.02
CA ASP A 88 15.40 -1.92 5.31
C ASP A 88 14.00 -1.74 4.73
N PHE A 89 13.26 -2.82 4.51
CA PHE A 89 11.95 -2.77 3.85
C PHE A 89 10.94 -1.88 4.57
N ASP A 90 11.07 -1.72 5.87
CA ASP A 90 10.15 -0.93 6.70
C ASP A 90 10.54 0.55 6.80
N LYS A 91 11.65 0.94 6.18
CA LYS A 91 12.15 2.32 6.24
C LYS A 91 11.74 3.09 4.99
N HIS A 92 11.61 4.41 5.15
CA HIS A 92 11.37 5.32 4.04
C HIS A 92 12.72 5.85 3.52
N ASP A 93 13.58 4.93 3.11
CA ASP A 93 14.91 5.24 2.60
C ASP A 93 14.87 5.60 1.11
N LYS A 94 16.04 5.70 0.47
CA LYS A 94 16.14 6.06 -0.95
C LYS A 94 15.39 5.09 -1.87
N LYS A 95 15.41 3.80 -1.54
CA LYS A 95 14.73 2.77 -2.35
C LYS A 95 13.22 2.98 -2.29
N PHE A 96 12.70 3.17 -1.10
CA PHE A 96 11.28 3.46 -0.88
C PHE A 96 10.87 4.74 -1.59
N LEU A 97 11.61 5.83 -1.36
CA LEU A 97 11.28 7.14 -1.91
C LEU A 97 11.34 7.17 -3.44
N ARG A 98 12.23 6.38 -4.04
CA ARG A 98 12.31 6.28 -5.50
C ARG A 98 11.05 5.66 -6.08
N ILE A 99 10.56 4.58 -5.50
CA ILE A 99 9.32 3.93 -5.95
C ILE A 99 8.12 4.83 -5.71
N LYS A 100 8.07 5.46 -4.54
CA LYS A 100 7.02 6.41 -4.18
C LYS A 100 6.95 7.59 -5.16
N ALA A 101 8.10 8.12 -5.56
CA ALA A 101 8.15 9.21 -6.53
C ALA A 101 7.53 8.81 -7.88
N VAL A 102 7.80 7.59 -8.33
CA VAL A 102 7.24 7.09 -9.59
C VAL A 102 5.72 7.02 -9.53
N TYR A 103 5.16 6.36 -8.52
CA TYR A 103 3.69 6.23 -8.49
C TYR A 103 3.00 7.57 -8.17
N SER A 104 3.65 8.43 -7.40
CA SER A 104 3.08 9.74 -7.08
C SER A 104 2.97 10.60 -8.35
N GLU A 105 3.99 10.55 -9.21
CA GLU A 105 3.96 11.27 -10.47
C GLU A 105 2.93 10.68 -11.44
N LEU A 106 2.93 9.35 -11.59
CA LEU A 106 2.03 8.69 -12.53
C LEU A 106 0.55 8.90 -12.18
N TYR A 107 0.22 8.89 -10.90
CA TYR A 107 -1.18 8.94 -10.45
C TYR A 107 -1.56 10.27 -9.83
N ASN A 108 -0.68 11.27 -9.97
CA ASN A 108 -0.92 12.63 -9.53
C ASN A 108 -1.21 12.74 -8.03
N PHE A 109 -0.45 12.02 -7.22
CA PHE A 109 -0.51 12.15 -5.77
C PHE A 109 0.48 13.18 -5.26
N ASP A 110 0.15 13.81 -4.14
CA ASP A 110 1.09 14.63 -3.40
C ASP A 110 2.02 13.69 -2.60
N PRO A 111 3.32 13.60 -2.94
CA PRO A 111 4.22 12.68 -2.25
C PRO A 111 4.44 13.05 -0.78
N LYS A 112 4.03 14.23 -0.35
CA LYS A 112 4.15 14.67 1.05
C LYS A 112 2.94 14.30 1.89
N ALA A 113 1.84 13.89 1.27
CA ALA A 113 0.59 13.63 1.99
C ALA A 113 0.63 12.30 2.76
N ILE A 114 1.28 11.30 2.24
CA ILE A 114 1.36 9.96 2.85
C ILE A 114 2.74 9.36 2.67
#